data_8338b5b6e2c9e7a8d0730f2a28948b38
#
_entry.id   8338b5b6e2c9e7a8d0730f2a28948b38
#
_cell.length_a   1.000
_cell.length_b   1.000
_cell.length_c   1.000
_cell.angle_alpha   90.00
_cell.angle_beta   90.00
_cell.angle_gamma   90.00
#
_symmetry.space_group_name_H-M   'P 1'
#
loop_
_entity.id
_entity.type
_entity.pdbx_description
1 polymer ?
#
loop_
_entity_poly.entity_id
_entity_poly.type
_entity_poly.pdbx_seq_one_letter_code
_entity_poly.pdbx_strand_id
1 'polypeptide(L)'
;MERKNIITGKKEEKNAEPDVLPETKVFQMYLEEISSLPVYSGKKQEEMYQKLLAGDESVINPISDSWMIKVLETARKLAVTSEGFEDVIQEGNMALFLKLTELCGCEEKTDVEAELQGAVETAMKSSILAEEGEDEDEKAMVGKLALVNEAKKYLAEENGREATLQELAAYTQLT
;
A
#
# COMPACT_ATOMS: atom_id res chain seq x y z
N MET A 1 -19.40 -15.54 -13.23
CA MET A 1 -20.09 -14.25 -13.41
C MET A 1 -19.79 -13.22 -12.31
N GLU A 2 -19.29 -13.63 -11.15
CA GLU A 2 -18.95 -12.75 -10.01
C GLU A 2 -17.67 -11.90 -10.16
N ARG A 3 -16.77 -12.31 -11.06
CA ARG A 3 -15.46 -11.64 -11.23
C ARG A 3 -15.51 -10.21 -11.80
N LYS A 4 -16.53 -9.89 -12.62
CA LYS A 4 -16.70 -8.54 -13.20
C LYS A 4 -17.13 -7.48 -12.18
N ASN A 5 -17.82 -7.90 -11.11
CA ASN A 5 -18.31 -6.98 -10.09
C ASN A 5 -17.23 -6.54 -9.08
N ILE A 6 -16.22 -7.38 -8.86
CA ILE A 6 -15.08 -7.05 -7.97
C ILE A 6 -14.20 -5.95 -8.59
N ILE A 7 -14.06 -5.96 -9.91
CA ILE A 7 -13.12 -5.11 -10.64
C ILE A 7 -13.75 -3.79 -11.12
N THR A 8 -15.04 -3.79 -11.49
CA THR A 8 -15.66 -2.63 -12.15
C THR A 8 -16.57 -1.77 -11.27
N GLY A 9 -16.71 -2.06 -9.95
CA GLY A 9 -17.48 -1.21 -9.02
C GLY A 9 -18.95 -0.98 -9.41
N LYS A 10 -19.59 -1.87 -10.20
CA LYS A 10 -21.02 -1.73 -10.55
C LYS A 10 -21.90 -2.10 -9.36
N LYS A 11 -22.56 -1.09 -8.83
CA LYS A 11 -23.50 -1.07 -7.72
C LYS A 11 -24.50 -2.23 -7.77
N GLU A 12 -24.45 -3.08 -6.75
CA GLU A 12 -25.64 -3.64 -6.15
C GLU A 12 -25.77 -3.03 -4.73
N GLU A 13 -26.86 -2.33 -4.49
CA GLU A 13 -27.15 -1.68 -3.22
C GLU A 13 -27.32 -2.72 -2.11
N LYS A 14 -26.29 -2.83 -1.25
CA LYS A 14 -26.42 -3.14 0.19
C LYS A 14 -25.06 -2.98 0.88
N ASN A 15 -24.93 -1.96 1.75
CA ASN A 15 -23.76 -1.61 2.55
C ASN A 15 -22.52 -1.28 1.70
N ALA A 16 -22.50 -0.11 1.07
CA ALA A 16 -21.36 0.43 0.39
C ALA A 16 -20.30 0.81 1.43
N GLU A 17 -19.26 -0.03 1.58
CA GLU A 17 -17.95 0.46 1.97
C GLU A 17 -17.55 1.53 0.95
N PRO A 18 -16.90 2.63 1.36
CA PRO A 18 -16.47 3.66 0.43
C PRO A 18 -15.61 3.02 -0.66
N ASP A 19 -15.90 3.31 -1.92
CA ASP A 19 -15.13 2.81 -3.07
C ASP A 19 -13.79 3.57 -3.05
N VAL A 20 -12.80 2.98 -2.41
CA VAL A 20 -11.46 3.54 -2.18
C VAL A 20 -10.57 3.46 -3.43
N LEU A 21 -11.10 2.95 -4.55
CA LEU A 21 -10.33 2.74 -5.77
C LEU A 21 -9.99 4.07 -6.46
N PRO A 22 -8.73 4.26 -6.87
CA PRO A 22 -8.35 5.41 -7.66
C PRO A 22 -9.14 5.50 -8.98
N GLU A 23 -9.61 6.70 -9.34
CA GLU A 23 -10.30 6.96 -10.62
C GLU A 23 -9.32 7.29 -11.75
N THR A 24 -8.02 6.99 -11.58
CA THR A 24 -7.00 7.28 -12.59
C THR A 24 -7.16 6.37 -13.82
N LYS A 25 -6.85 6.91 -15.00
CA LYS A 25 -6.86 6.11 -16.24
C LYS A 25 -5.85 4.95 -16.17
N VAL A 26 -4.73 5.17 -15.52
CA VAL A 26 -3.67 4.15 -15.33
C VAL A 26 -4.21 3.01 -14.48
N PHE A 27 -4.90 3.32 -13.39
CA PHE A 27 -5.48 2.31 -12.53
C PHE A 27 -6.59 1.52 -13.22
N GLN A 28 -7.41 2.17 -14.05
CA GLN A 28 -8.42 1.48 -14.87
C GLN A 28 -7.78 0.49 -15.86
N MET A 29 -6.69 0.88 -16.52
CA MET A 29 -5.93 -0.03 -17.39
C MET A 29 -5.35 -1.22 -16.60
N TYR A 30 -4.81 -0.98 -15.40
CA TYR A 30 -4.33 -2.04 -14.52
C TYR A 30 -5.45 -3.02 -14.16
N LEU A 31 -6.66 -2.53 -13.81
CA LEU A 31 -7.80 -3.40 -13.51
C LEU A 31 -8.23 -4.26 -14.72
N GLU A 32 -8.22 -3.69 -15.92
CA GLU A 32 -8.51 -4.42 -17.15
C GLU A 32 -7.47 -5.52 -17.40
N GLU A 33 -6.19 -5.23 -17.20
CA GLU A 33 -5.10 -6.18 -17.37
C GLU A 33 -5.21 -7.34 -16.40
N ILE A 34 -5.29 -7.08 -15.09
CA ILE A 34 -5.38 -8.14 -14.08
C ILE A 34 -6.65 -8.99 -14.22
N SER A 35 -7.75 -8.41 -14.75
CA SER A 35 -8.99 -9.15 -15.00
C SER A 35 -8.86 -10.20 -16.11
N SER A 36 -7.90 -10.01 -17.00
CA SER A 36 -7.62 -10.92 -18.13
C SER A 36 -6.67 -12.07 -17.73
N LEU A 37 -5.95 -11.93 -16.60
CA LEU A 37 -4.98 -12.93 -16.17
C LEU A 37 -5.63 -14.22 -15.71
N PRO A 38 -4.95 -15.37 -15.92
CA PRO A 38 -5.46 -16.66 -15.49
C PRO A 38 -5.48 -16.75 -13.96
N VAL A 39 -6.57 -17.24 -13.39
CA VAL A 39 -6.66 -17.55 -11.97
C VAL A 39 -6.65 -19.07 -11.80
N TYR A 40 -5.68 -19.55 -11.05
CA TYR A 40 -5.57 -20.97 -10.71
C TYR A 40 -6.25 -21.26 -9.38
N SER A 41 -6.94 -22.40 -9.29
CA SER A 41 -7.61 -22.84 -8.08
C SER A 41 -7.61 -24.37 -7.98
N GLY A 42 -7.81 -24.88 -6.77
CA GLY A 42 -7.90 -26.30 -6.50
C GLY A 42 -6.66 -27.09 -6.92
N LYS A 43 -6.84 -28.21 -7.62
CA LYS A 43 -5.73 -29.08 -8.01
C LYS A 43 -4.64 -28.38 -8.80
N LYS A 44 -5.00 -27.49 -9.71
CA LYS A 44 -4.03 -26.81 -10.56
C LYS A 44 -3.15 -25.84 -9.76
N GLN A 45 -3.73 -25.15 -8.80
CA GLN A 45 -2.98 -24.30 -7.87
C GLN A 45 -2.02 -25.13 -7.03
N GLU A 46 -2.50 -26.24 -6.47
CA GLU A 46 -1.68 -27.13 -5.68
C GLU A 46 -0.51 -27.73 -6.50
N GLU A 47 -0.76 -28.16 -7.73
CA GLU A 47 0.30 -28.64 -8.63
C GLU A 47 1.38 -27.58 -8.90
N MET A 48 0.98 -26.31 -9.01
CA MET A 48 1.93 -25.20 -9.21
C MET A 48 2.73 -24.92 -7.94
N TYR A 49 2.11 -25.00 -6.77
CA TYR A 49 2.82 -24.85 -5.50
C TYR A 49 3.82 -25.99 -5.27
N GLN A 50 3.47 -27.21 -5.61
CA GLN A 50 4.39 -28.35 -5.53
C GLN A 50 5.59 -28.18 -6.48
N LYS A 51 5.38 -27.67 -7.70
CA LYS A 51 6.48 -27.35 -8.62
C LYS A 51 7.38 -26.24 -8.08
N LEU A 52 6.79 -25.18 -7.49
CA LEU A 52 7.53 -24.10 -6.85
C LEU A 52 8.47 -24.64 -5.76
N LEU A 53 7.92 -25.44 -4.84
CA LEU A 53 8.69 -26.05 -3.76
C LEU A 53 9.77 -27.03 -4.27
N ALA A 54 9.54 -27.65 -5.42
CA ALA A 54 10.53 -28.49 -6.12
C ALA A 54 11.61 -27.68 -6.86
N GLY A 55 11.57 -26.36 -6.85
CA GLY A 55 12.56 -25.48 -7.47
C GLY A 55 12.30 -25.15 -8.95
N ASP A 56 11.07 -25.35 -9.45
CA ASP A 56 10.70 -24.95 -10.80
C ASP A 56 10.39 -23.44 -10.86
N GLU A 57 11.38 -22.63 -11.21
CA GLU A 57 11.25 -21.18 -11.34
C GLU A 57 10.23 -20.75 -12.41
N SER A 58 9.92 -21.63 -13.37
CA SER A 58 8.99 -21.31 -14.46
C SER A 58 7.55 -21.04 -13.99
N VAL A 59 7.21 -21.49 -12.79
CA VAL A 59 5.87 -21.28 -12.21
C VAL A 59 5.74 -19.97 -11.40
N ILE A 60 6.83 -19.27 -11.12
CA ILE A 60 6.82 -18.01 -10.32
C ILE A 60 5.90 -16.98 -10.97
N ASN A 61 6.16 -16.63 -12.23
CA ASN A 61 5.33 -15.65 -12.94
C ASN A 61 3.86 -16.07 -13.07
N PRO A 62 3.52 -17.29 -13.51
CA PRO A 62 2.13 -17.75 -13.52
C PRO A 62 1.43 -17.70 -12.16
N ILE A 63 2.11 -18.03 -11.07
CA ILE A 63 1.54 -17.92 -9.73
C ILE A 63 1.34 -16.44 -9.37
N SER A 64 2.35 -15.58 -9.60
CA SER A 64 2.25 -14.15 -9.37
C SER A 64 1.07 -13.53 -10.09
N ASP A 65 0.92 -13.81 -11.40
CA ASP A 65 -0.20 -13.32 -12.21
C ASP A 65 -1.55 -13.74 -11.64
N SER A 66 -1.68 -15.01 -11.20
CA SER A 66 -2.92 -15.52 -10.63
C SER A 66 -3.27 -14.91 -9.26
N TRP A 67 -2.29 -14.34 -8.56
CA TRP A 67 -2.44 -13.71 -7.25
C TRP A 67 -2.79 -12.23 -7.32
N MET A 68 -2.63 -11.55 -8.45
CA MET A 68 -2.86 -10.11 -8.59
C MET A 68 -4.24 -9.67 -8.11
N ILE A 69 -5.28 -10.48 -8.36
CA ILE A 69 -6.64 -10.21 -7.86
C ILE A 69 -6.70 -10.31 -6.33
N LYS A 70 -6.01 -11.29 -5.73
CA LYS A 70 -5.97 -11.43 -4.27
C LYS A 70 -5.22 -10.25 -3.61
N VAL A 71 -4.15 -9.77 -4.24
CA VAL A 71 -3.42 -8.57 -3.80
C VAL A 71 -4.35 -7.36 -3.79
N LEU A 72 -5.09 -7.12 -4.86
CA LEU A 72 -6.09 -6.05 -4.95
C LEU A 72 -7.17 -6.18 -3.86
N GLU A 73 -7.72 -7.37 -3.66
CA GLU A 73 -8.73 -7.62 -2.62
C GLU A 73 -8.17 -7.41 -1.22
N THR A 74 -6.90 -7.74 -0.98
CA THR A 74 -6.22 -7.50 0.30
C THR A 74 -6.06 -6.01 0.56
N ALA A 75 -5.60 -5.22 -0.43
CA ALA A 75 -5.50 -3.78 -0.34
C ALA A 75 -6.87 -3.13 -0.02
N ARG A 76 -7.94 -3.54 -0.69
CA ARG A 76 -9.30 -3.04 -0.42
C ARG A 76 -9.78 -3.32 1.01
N LYS A 77 -9.44 -4.47 1.59
CA LYS A 77 -9.79 -4.83 2.97
C LYS A 77 -9.05 -3.98 4.02
N LEU A 78 -7.89 -3.45 3.68
CA LEU A 78 -7.10 -2.59 4.57
C LEU A 78 -7.62 -1.14 4.64
N ALA A 79 -8.70 -0.82 3.91
CA ALA A 79 -9.35 0.50 3.88
C ALA A 79 -8.37 1.66 3.59
N VAL A 80 -7.45 1.44 2.67
CA VAL A 80 -6.46 2.43 2.23
C VAL A 80 -7.15 3.59 1.52
N THR A 81 -6.64 4.81 1.72
CA THR A 81 -7.11 5.98 0.98
C THR A 81 -6.82 5.83 -0.52
N SER A 82 -7.57 6.54 -1.37
CA SER A 82 -7.34 6.47 -2.81
C SER A 82 -5.95 6.98 -3.23
N GLU A 83 -5.34 7.84 -2.44
CA GLU A 83 -4.04 8.47 -2.70
C GLU A 83 -2.88 7.48 -2.55
N GLY A 84 -2.87 6.66 -1.47
CA GLY A 84 -1.83 5.64 -1.23
C GLY A 84 -2.14 4.26 -1.80
N PHE A 85 -3.29 4.08 -2.45
CA PHE A 85 -3.78 2.76 -2.84
C PHE A 85 -2.89 2.06 -3.87
N GLU A 86 -2.38 2.81 -4.86
CA GLU A 86 -1.50 2.27 -5.90
C GLU A 86 -0.16 1.81 -5.30
N ASP A 87 0.40 2.57 -4.36
CA ASP A 87 1.65 2.25 -3.69
C ASP A 87 1.52 1.01 -2.81
N VAL A 88 0.43 0.90 -2.05
CA VAL A 88 0.13 -0.29 -1.24
C VAL A 88 0.00 -1.55 -2.11
N ILE A 89 -0.63 -1.46 -3.30
CA ILE A 89 -0.69 -2.57 -4.25
C ILE A 89 0.71 -2.93 -4.77
N GLN A 90 1.55 -1.95 -5.09
CA GLN A 90 2.92 -2.20 -5.55
C GLN A 90 3.75 -2.92 -4.49
N GLU A 91 3.67 -2.48 -3.24
CA GLU A 91 4.33 -3.15 -2.11
C GLU A 91 3.84 -4.59 -1.92
N GLY A 92 2.54 -4.81 -2.04
CA GLY A 92 1.96 -6.15 -2.01
C GLY A 92 2.45 -7.05 -3.14
N ASN A 93 2.51 -6.53 -4.36
CA ASN A 93 3.02 -7.27 -5.52
C ASN A 93 4.51 -7.59 -5.40
N MET A 94 5.30 -6.65 -4.88
CA MET A 94 6.73 -6.86 -4.64
C MET A 94 6.94 -7.94 -3.58
N ALA A 95 6.23 -7.87 -2.46
CA ALA A 95 6.32 -8.86 -1.40
C ALA A 95 5.90 -10.27 -1.88
N LEU A 96 4.84 -10.35 -2.69
CA LEU A 96 4.41 -11.58 -3.33
C LEU A 96 5.55 -12.21 -4.15
N PHE A 97 6.18 -11.43 -5.04
CA PHE A 97 7.25 -11.92 -5.91
C PHE A 97 8.48 -12.36 -5.12
N LEU A 98 8.89 -11.57 -4.13
CA LEU A 98 10.01 -11.91 -3.25
C LEU A 98 9.75 -13.20 -2.48
N LYS A 99 8.54 -13.36 -1.93
CA LYS A 99 8.17 -14.58 -1.19
C LYS A 99 8.11 -15.81 -2.11
N LEU A 100 7.60 -15.68 -3.33
CA LEU A 100 7.64 -16.75 -4.33
C LEU A 100 9.08 -17.18 -4.65
N THR A 101 9.99 -16.22 -4.78
CA THR A 101 11.40 -16.50 -5.04
C THR A 101 12.07 -17.19 -3.83
N GLU A 102 11.72 -16.78 -2.62
CA GLU A 102 12.22 -17.41 -1.37
C GLU A 102 11.72 -18.86 -1.23
N LEU A 103 10.46 -19.11 -1.55
CA LEU A 103 9.85 -20.43 -1.44
C LEU A 103 10.29 -21.41 -2.56
N CYS A 104 10.86 -20.89 -3.65
CA CYS A 104 11.30 -21.71 -4.76
C CYS A 104 12.47 -22.63 -4.34
N GLY A 105 12.24 -23.93 -4.38
CA GLY A 105 13.20 -24.93 -3.94
C GLY A 105 13.26 -25.15 -2.42
N CYS A 106 12.30 -24.63 -1.68
CA CYS A 106 12.19 -24.89 -0.23
C CYS A 106 11.66 -26.32 -0.02
N GLU A 107 12.50 -27.17 0.56
CA GLU A 107 12.18 -28.60 0.81
C GLU A 107 11.23 -28.80 2.00
N GLU A 108 10.96 -27.77 2.79
CA GLU A 108 10.08 -27.86 3.94
C GLU A 108 8.61 -27.96 3.52
N LYS A 109 7.84 -28.73 4.30
CA LYS A 109 6.40 -28.85 4.10
C LYS A 109 5.72 -27.54 4.54
N THR A 110 5.60 -26.61 3.60
CA THR A 110 5.14 -25.25 3.84
C THR A 110 3.75 -25.02 3.20
N ASP A 111 2.87 -24.35 3.91
CA ASP A 111 1.63 -23.85 3.35
C ASP A 111 1.92 -22.59 2.53
N VAL A 112 2.16 -22.78 1.23
CA VAL A 112 2.53 -21.71 0.30
C VAL A 112 1.49 -20.60 0.29
N GLU A 113 0.19 -20.92 0.34
CA GLU A 113 -0.88 -19.93 0.30
C GLU A 113 -0.85 -19.04 1.56
N ALA A 114 -0.68 -19.62 2.74
CA ALA A 114 -0.57 -18.88 4.00
C ALA A 114 0.67 -17.98 4.03
N GLU A 115 1.81 -18.48 3.55
CA GLU A 115 3.06 -17.71 3.46
C GLU A 115 2.93 -16.51 2.53
N LEU A 116 2.37 -16.70 1.34
CA LEU A 116 2.14 -15.62 0.37
C LEU A 116 1.18 -14.58 0.93
N GLN A 117 0.06 -15.01 1.52
CA GLN A 117 -0.93 -14.09 2.11
C GLN A 117 -0.31 -13.27 3.26
N GLY A 118 0.44 -13.92 4.14
CA GLY A 118 1.12 -13.27 5.26
C GLY A 118 2.15 -12.24 4.80
N ALA A 119 2.94 -12.55 3.78
CA ALA A 119 3.93 -11.64 3.22
C ALA A 119 3.27 -10.40 2.60
N VAL A 120 2.22 -10.58 1.78
CA VAL A 120 1.46 -9.50 1.14
C VAL A 120 0.83 -8.58 2.19
N GLU A 121 0.11 -9.15 3.16
CA GLU A 121 -0.54 -8.36 4.21
C GLU A 121 0.45 -7.57 5.07
N THR A 122 1.58 -8.18 5.42
CA THR A 122 2.60 -7.53 6.24
C THR A 122 3.23 -6.34 5.51
N ALA A 123 3.58 -6.51 4.23
CA ALA A 123 4.15 -5.44 3.42
C ALA A 123 3.17 -4.27 3.25
N MET A 124 1.92 -4.56 2.91
CA MET A 124 0.88 -3.53 2.76
C MET A 124 0.63 -2.74 4.06
N LYS A 125 0.52 -3.44 5.20
CA LYS A 125 0.35 -2.79 6.51
C LYS A 125 1.54 -1.92 6.87
N SER A 126 2.76 -2.37 6.56
CA SER A 126 3.97 -1.58 6.80
C SER A 126 4.04 -0.32 5.95
N SER A 127 3.61 -0.40 4.68
CA SER A 127 3.51 0.74 3.77
C SER A 127 2.52 1.80 4.29
N ILE A 128 1.33 1.38 4.71
CA ILE A 128 0.30 2.27 5.27
C ILE A 128 0.82 2.99 6.53
N LEU A 129 1.47 2.26 7.44
CA LEU A 129 2.01 2.84 8.67
C LEU A 129 3.16 3.82 8.39
N ALA A 130 3.97 3.58 7.37
CA ALA A 130 5.03 4.48 6.95
C ALA A 130 4.45 5.80 6.39
N GLU A 131 3.43 5.71 5.57
CA GLU A 131 2.73 6.87 4.99
C GLU A 131 2.05 7.73 6.08
N GLU A 132 1.37 7.08 7.05
CA GLU A 132 0.77 7.77 8.20
C GLU A 132 1.83 8.47 9.07
N GLY A 133 3.01 7.87 9.24
CA GLY A 133 4.13 8.47 9.98
C GLY A 133 4.73 9.68 9.27
N GLU A 134 4.87 9.64 7.95
CA GLU A 134 5.34 10.76 7.14
C GLU A 134 4.35 11.94 7.18
N ASP A 135 3.06 11.67 7.09
CA ASP A 135 1.99 12.67 7.21
C ASP A 135 1.97 13.37 8.57
N GLU A 136 2.23 12.66 9.66
CA GLU A 136 2.31 13.25 11.00
C GLU A 136 3.54 14.16 11.16
N ASP A 137 4.69 13.75 10.63
CA ASP A 137 5.92 14.53 10.64
C ASP A 137 5.79 15.79 9.77
N GLU A 138 5.16 15.70 8.61
CA GLU A 138 4.88 16.84 7.73
C GLU A 138 3.92 17.84 8.39
N LYS A 139 2.83 17.39 8.98
CA LYS A 139 1.87 18.21 9.74
C LYS A 139 2.54 18.89 10.93
N ALA A 140 3.40 18.18 11.65
CA ALA A 140 4.17 18.73 12.75
C ALA A 140 5.15 19.81 12.28
N MET A 141 5.80 19.62 11.13
CA MET A 141 6.71 20.58 10.52
C MET A 141 5.97 21.85 10.05
N VAL A 142 4.83 21.70 9.37
CA VAL A 142 3.98 22.82 8.95
C VAL A 142 3.47 23.61 10.17
N GLY A 143 3.07 22.93 11.24
CA GLY A 143 2.67 23.57 12.50
C GLY A 143 3.81 24.39 13.14
N LYS A 144 5.03 23.87 13.18
CA LYS A 144 6.21 24.59 13.66
C LYS A 144 6.53 25.81 12.80
N LEU A 145 6.41 25.68 11.48
CA LEU A 145 6.66 26.79 10.55
C LEU A 145 5.62 27.90 10.72
N ALA A 146 4.35 27.56 10.90
CA ALA A 146 3.28 28.53 11.18
C ALA A 146 3.54 29.29 12.49
N LEU A 147 3.91 28.57 13.55
CA LEU A 147 4.25 29.16 14.85
C LEU A 147 5.42 30.15 14.74
N VAL A 148 6.48 29.82 14.02
CA VAL A 148 7.62 30.71 13.78
C VAL A 148 7.20 31.97 13.02
N ASN A 149 6.35 31.84 12.00
CA ASN A 149 5.87 32.99 11.22
C ASN A 149 4.98 33.92 12.04
N GLU A 150 4.15 33.39 12.93
CA GLU A 150 3.32 34.18 13.84
C GLU A 150 4.17 34.88 14.88
N ALA A 151 5.13 34.19 15.47
CA ALA A 151 6.11 34.78 16.39
C ALA A 151 6.92 35.93 15.75
N LYS A 152 7.34 35.78 14.49
CA LYS A 152 8.01 36.83 13.71
C LYS A 152 7.18 38.10 13.61
N LYS A 153 5.90 37.97 13.27
CA LYS A 153 5.00 39.12 13.16
C LYS A 153 4.81 39.81 14.51
N TYR A 154 4.48 39.02 15.52
CA TYR A 154 4.26 39.54 16.87
C TYR A 154 5.48 40.30 17.44
N LEU A 155 6.65 39.69 17.38
CA LEU A 155 7.89 40.31 17.91
C LEU A 155 8.34 41.52 17.08
N ALA A 156 8.06 41.51 15.76
CA ALA A 156 8.34 42.66 14.92
C ALA A 156 7.44 43.89 15.27
N GLU A 157 6.16 43.64 15.56
CA GLU A 157 5.21 44.67 16.00
C GLU A 157 5.59 45.20 17.39
N GLU A 158 5.96 44.33 18.33
CA GLU A 158 6.33 44.72 19.70
C GLU A 158 7.66 45.47 19.76
N ASN A 159 8.68 45.01 19.03
CA ASN A 159 10.02 45.57 19.09
C ASN A 159 10.30 46.68 18.06
N GLY A 160 9.40 46.90 17.10
CA GLY A 160 9.58 47.85 16.01
C GLY A 160 10.73 47.52 15.04
N ARG A 161 11.22 46.28 15.06
CA ARG A 161 12.27 45.71 14.19
C ARG A 161 12.07 44.23 13.98
N GLU A 162 12.74 43.67 13.00
CA GLU A 162 12.72 42.22 12.80
C GLU A 162 13.27 41.47 14.02
N ALA A 163 12.59 40.34 14.35
CA ALA A 163 13.01 39.48 15.45
C ALA A 163 14.32 38.75 15.14
N THR A 164 15.20 38.64 16.09
CA THR A 164 16.40 37.80 15.97
C THR A 164 16.07 36.33 16.15
N LEU A 165 16.96 35.43 15.68
CA LEU A 165 16.79 33.99 15.86
C LEU A 165 16.68 33.57 17.33
N GLN A 166 17.41 34.28 18.23
CA GLN A 166 17.37 33.99 19.65
C GLN A 166 16.03 34.40 20.29
N GLU A 167 15.44 35.52 19.86
CA GLU A 167 14.12 35.97 20.32
C GLU A 167 13.02 35.00 19.80
N LEU A 168 13.13 34.56 18.55
CA LEU A 168 12.21 33.57 17.99
C LEU A 168 12.30 32.23 18.72
N ALA A 169 13.50 31.71 18.95
CA ALA A 169 13.71 30.48 19.69
C ALA A 169 13.16 30.55 21.12
N ALA A 170 13.42 31.70 21.82
CA ALA A 170 12.90 31.91 23.16
C ALA A 170 11.35 31.98 23.20
N TYR A 171 10.75 32.64 22.22
CA TYR A 171 9.29 32.78 22.15
C TYR A 171 8.58 31.50 21.76
N THR A 172 9.09 30.79 20.74
CA THR A 172 8.48 29.55 20.22
C THR A 172 8.86 28.32 21.01
N GLN A 173 9.89 28.36 21.84
CA GLN A 173 10.50 27.23 22.54
C GLN A 173 10.96 26.11 21.62
N LEU A 174 11.17 26.42 20.34
CA LEU A 174 11.74 25.48 19.36
C LEU A 174 13.27 25.51 19.44
N THR A 175 13.86 24.34 19.54
CA THR A 175 15.32 24.12 19.56
C THR A 175 15.82 23.66 18.21
#